data_dbcbc644745a198fc52b724d6d1a03f3
#
_entry.id   dbcbc644745a198fc52b724d6d1a03f3
#
_cell.length_a   1.000
_cell.length_b   1.000
_cell.length_c   1.000
_cell.angle_alpha   90.00
_cell.angle_beta   90.00
_cell.angle_gamma   90.00
#
_symmetry.space_group_name_H-M   'P 1'
#
loop_
_entity.id
_entity.type
_entity.pdbx_description
1 polymer ?
#
loop_
_entity_poly.entity_id
_entity_poly.type
_entity_poly.pdbx_seq_one_letter_code
_entity_poly.pdbx_strand_id
1 'polypeptide(L)'
;PYLYMAKAYLGVHNSDDPDLREAYEVDKLKALKNALKYAGKFVKKDKEQEYVPKDLDFMEELRKETIIAAETEMDNEKYTKAKSYYKYLTTLDKEDPGAWMMFGTVYLTLKARRDADKAWETAKNLLLDQQGRGLTEGQRDLLQYAFVTTLERLDALGDPAAAREWISIGDDLIGGDREYEAVKRSIGG
;
A
#
# COMPACT_ATOMS: atom_id res chain seq x y z
N PRO A 1 6.41 -24.10 4.29
CA PRO A 1 5.60 -24.35 3.07
C PRO A 1 5.02 -23.08 2.45
N TYR A 2 4.44 -22.14 3.25
CA TYR A 2 3.78 -20.96 2.69
C TYR A 2 4.72 -20.00 1.96
N LEU A 3 5.94 -19.78 2.48
CA LEU A 3 6.96 -18.95 1.83
C LEU A 3 7.32 -19.49 0.45
N TYR A 4 7.55 -20.80 0.34
CA TYR A 4 7.87 -21.43 -0.96
C TYR A 4 6.74 -21.27 -1.97
N MET A 5 5.48 -21.44 -1.53
CA MET A 5 4.33 -21.21 -2.41
C MET A 5 4.22 -19.75 -2.84
N ALA A 6 4.48 -18.81 -1.93
CA ALA A 6 4.48 -17.39 -2.26
C ALA A 6 5.56 -17.04 -3.29
N LYS A 7 6.80 -17.52 -3.09
CA LYS A 7 7.91 -17.34 -4.04
C LYS A 7 7.61 -17.97 -5.40
N ALA A 8 7.07 -19.20 -5.44
CA ALA A 8 6.72 -19.85 -6.68
C ALA A 8 5.68 -19.05 -7.49
N TYR A 9 4.61 -18.58 -6.85
CA TYR A 9 3.60 -17.77 -7.52
C TYR A 9 4.10 -16.37 -7.93
N LEU A 10 5.00 -15.75 -7.17
CA LEU A 10 5.64 -14.50 -7.60
C LEU A 10 6.52 -14.73 -8.82
N GLY A 11 7.27 -15.83 -8.86
CA GLY A 11 8.04 -16.23 -10.04
C GLY A 11 7.17 -16.44 -11.29
N VAL A 12 5.98 -17.05 -11.12
CA VAL A 12 5.00 -17.17 -12.23
C VAL A 12 4.46 -15.81 -12.67
N HIS A 13 4.21 -14.90 -11.72
CA HIS A 13 3.77 -13.53 -12.02
C HIS A 13 4.80 -12.78 -12.85
N ASN A 14 6.08 -12.85 -12.45
CA ASN A 14 7.19 -12.14 -13.09
C ASN A 14 7.65 -12.77 -14.41
N SER A 15 7.27 -14.02 -14.66
CA SER A 15 7.67 -14.74 -15.87
C SER A 15 6.85 -14.32 -17.09
N ASP A 16 7.53 -14.23 -18.24
CA ASP A 16 6.87 -14.08 -19.53
C ASP A 16 6.59 -15.42 -20.22
N ASP A 17 7.03 -16.54 -19.62
CA ASP A 17 6.80 -17.87 -20.12
C ASP A 17 5.33 -18.28 -20.01
N PRO A 18 4.62 -18.52 -21.13
CA PRO A 18 3.22 -18.93 -21.12
C PRO A 18 3.03 -20.35 -20.58
N ASP A 19 3.98 -21.26 -20.82
CA ASP A 19 3.88 -22.66 -20.38
C ASP A 19 3.91 -22.76 -18.87
N LEU A 20 4.67 -21.86 -18.21
CA LEU A 20 4.70 -21.78 -16.77
C LEU A 20 3.34 -21.35 -16.18
N ARG A 21 2.66 -20.39 -16.82
CA ARG A 21 1.32 -19.96 -16.40
C ARG A 21 0.28 -21.04 -16.63
N GLU A 22 0.38 -21.76 -17.75
CA GLU A 22 -0.49 -22.90 -18.03
C GLU A 22 -0.31 -24.02 -17.01
N ALA A 23 0.94 -24.39 -16.69
CA ALA A 23 1.26 -25.39 -15.68
C ALA A 23 0.70 -25.07 -14.28
N TYR A 24 0.59 -23.78 -13.93
CA TYR A 24 0.01 -23.31 -12.67
C TYR A 24 -1.49 -22.98 -12.77
N GLU A 25 -2.10 -23.09 -13.96
CA GLU A 25 -3.51 -22.74 -14.24
C GLU A 25 -3.88 -21.31 -13.81
N VAL A 26 -2.97 -20.33 -14.01
CA VAL A 26 -3.14 -18.95 -13.57
C VAL A 26 -2.69 -17.96 -14.64
N ASP A 27 -3.34 -16.80 -14.70
CA ASP A 27 -2.79 -15.58 -15.34
C ASP A 27 -1.86 -14.83 -14.37
N LYS A 28 -1.15 -13.80 -14.89
CA LYS A 28 -0.22 -12.99 -14.08
C LYS A 28 -0.88 -12.40 -12.83
N LEU A 29 -2.09 -11.84 -12.94
CA LEU A 29 -2.78 -11.21 -11.82
C LEU A 29 -3.24 -12.24 -10.77
N LYS A 30 -3.70 -13.40 -11.22
CA LYS A 30 -4.08 -14.50 -10.32
C LYS A 30 -2.85 -15.08 -9.62
N ALA A 31 -1.70 -15.14 -10.32
CA ALA A 31 -0.44 -15.53 -9.73
C ALA A 31 -0.02 -14.57 -8.62
N LEU A 32 -0.04 -13.24 -8.85
CA LEU A 32 0.24 -12.26 -7.81
C LEU A 32 -0.69 -12.39 -6.60
N LYS A 33 -2.00 -12.55 -6.81
CA LYS A 33 -2.97 -12.76 -5.72
C LYS A 33 -2.68 -14.02 -4.92
N ASN A 34 -2.25 -15.10 -5.57
CA ASN A 34 -1.85 -16.32 -4.89
C ASN A 34 -0.55 -16.12 -4.09
N ALA A 35 0.45 -15.42 -4.66
CA ALA A 35 1.66 -15.04 -3.94
C ALA A 35 1.32 -14.28 -2.65
N LEU A 36 0.49 -13.25 -2.74
CA LEU A 36 0.02 -12.43 -1.62
C LEU A 36 -0.74 -13.24 -0.57
N LYS A 37 -1.63 -14.13 -1.00
CA LYS A 37 -2.38 -15.02 -0.10
C LYS A 37 -1.45 -15.91 0.72
N TYR A 38 -0.43 -16.49 0.09
CA TYR A 38 0.52 -17.36 0.79
C TYR A 38 1.53 -16.58 1.63
N ALA A 39 2.02 -15.42 1.16
CA ALA A 39 2.85 -14.52 1.95
C ALA A 39 2.12 -14.02 3.19
N GLY A 40 0.86 -13.60 3.07
CA GLY A 40 0.05 -13.21 4.23
C GLY A 40 -0.16 -14.34 5.25
N LYS A 41 -0.27 -15.61 4.79
CA LYS A 41 -0.28 -16.75 5.71
C LYS A 41 1.07 -16.99 6.39
N PHE A 42 2.16 -16.76 5.66
CA PHE A 42 3.52 -16.87 6.18
C PHE A 42 3.75 -15.83 7.27
N VAL A 43 3.51 -14.54 7.01
CA VAL A 43 3.65 -13.44 7.97
C VAL A 43 2.79 -13.69 9.23
N LYS A 44 1.52 -14.12 9.07
CA LYS A 44 0.63 -14.40 10.21
C LYS A 44 1.11 -15.56 11.09
N LYS A 45 1.89 -16.50 10.55
CA LYS A 45 2.45 -17.62 11.30
C LYS A 45 3.80 -17.32 11.93
N ASP A 46 4.52 -16.34 11.39
CA ASP A 46 5.80 -15.86 11.91
C ASP A 46 5.58 -14.81 13.03
N LYS A 47 4.93 -15.23 14.11
CA LYS A 47 4.55 -14.35 15.23
C LYS A 47 5.75 -13.72 15.92
N GLU A 48 6.85 -14.44 15.99
CA GLU A 48 8.10 -14.01 16.64
C GLU A 48 8.99 -13.23 15.68
N GLN A 49 8.55 -13.00 14.44
CA GLN A 49 9.32 -12.33 13.39
C GLN A 49 10.72 -12.94 13.17
N GLU A 50 10.81 -14.27 13.24
CA GLU A 50 12.08 -14.99 13.11
C GLU A 50 12.47 -15.20 11.64
N TYR A 51 11.47 -15.40 10.76
CA TYR A 51 11.68 -15.84 9.38
C TYR A 51 11.46 -14.73 8.36
N VAL A 52 10.54 -13.80 8.57
CA VAL A 52 10.30 -12.67 7.66
C VAL A 52 11.58 -11.84 7.45
N PRO A 53 12.38 -11.52 8.48
CA PRO A 53 13.62 -10.77 8.28
C PRO A 53 14.72 -11.51 7.48
N LYS A 54 14.59 -12.82 7.30
CA LYS A 54 15.53 -13.62 6.50
C LYS A 54 15.20 -13.63 5.00
N ASP A 55 14.04 -13.09 4.63
CA ASP A 55 13.50 -13.09 3.26
C ASP A 55 13.09 -11.67 2.81
N LEU A 56 13.80 -10.65 3.28
CA LEU A 56 13.47 -9.24 3.02
C LEU A 56 13.43 -8.92 1.52
N ASP A 57 14.38 -9.40 0.73
CA ASP A 57 14.41 -9.15 -0.72
C ASP A 57 13.15 -9.65 -1.41
N PHE A 58 12.68 -10.86 -1.04
CA PHE A 58 11.43 -11.39 -1.55
C PHE A 58 10.21 -10.56 -1.09
N MET A 59 10.19 -10.14 0.16
CA MET A 59 9.09 -9.34 0.70
C MET A 59 9.03 -7.96 0.03
N GLU A 60 10.18 -7.35 -0.25
CA GLU A 60 10.26 -6.06 -0.94
C GLU A 60 9.85 -6.18 -2.41
N GLU A 61 10.30 -7.23 -3.12
CA GLU A 61 9.86 -7.50 -4.48
C GLU A 61 8.34 -7.72 -4.54
N LEU A 62 7.78 -8.54 -3.66
CA LEU A 62 6.34 -8.77 -3.59
C LEU A 62 5.58 -7.49 -3.26
N ARG A 63 6.11 -6.65 -2.36
CA ARG A 63 5.56 -5.34 -2.02
C ARG A 63 5.50 -4.44 -3.25
N LYS A 64 6.60 -4.31 -3.99
CA LYS A 64 6.71 -3.50 -5.20
C LYS A 64 5.67 -3.92 -6.26
N GLU A 65 5.59 -5.21 -6.58
CA GLU A 65 4.61 -5.72 -7.55
C GLU A 65 3.16 -5.49 -7.08
N THR A 66 2.93 -5.54 -5.77
CA THR A 66 1.62 -5.26 -5.18
C THR A 66 1.23 -3.78 -5.31
N ILE A 67 2.17 -2.86 -5.11
CA ILE A 67 1.96 -1.42 -5.28
C ILE A 67 1.62 -1.12 -6.74
N ILE A 68 2.42 -1.63 -7.69
CA ILE A 68 2.17 -1.46 -9.12
C ILE A 68 0.76 -1.95 -9.52
N ALA A 69 0.36 -3.12 -9.02
CA ALA A 69 -0.98 -3.64 -9.27
C ALA A 69 -2.08 -2.80 -8.62
N ALA A 70 -1.84 -2.26 -7.41
CA ALA A 70 -2.80 -1.41 -6.72
C ALA A 70 -3.00 -0.08 -7.44
N GLU A 71 -1.93 0.59 -7.86
CA GLU A 71 -1.94 1.84 -8.62
C GLU A 71 -2.63 1.65 -9.98
N THR A 72 -2.27 0.58 -10.71
CA THR A 72 -2.94 0.23 -11.98
C THR A 72 -4.45 0.08 -11.81
N GLU A 73 -4.91 -0.52 -10.73
CA GLU A 73 -6.35 -0.66 -10.47
C GLU A 73 -6.99 0.67 -9.99
N MET A 74 -6.21 1.57 -9.35
CA MET A 74 -6.63 2.94 -9.04
C MET A 74 -6.86 3.75 -10.32
N ASP A 75 -5.89 3.74 -11.24
CA ASP A 75 -5.93 4.45 -12.53
C ASP A 75 -7.09 3.96 -13.41
N ASN A 76 -7.38 2.67 -13.34
CA ASN A 76 -8.52 2.06 -14.03
C ASN A 76 -9.86 2.23 -13.29
N GLU A 77 -9.92 3.00 -12.21
CA GLU A 77 -11.09 3.21 -11.35
C GLU A 77 -11.69 1.92 -10.76
N LYS A 78 -10.91 0.84 -10.72
CA LYS A 78 -11.31 -0.45 -10.14
C LYS A 78 -11.04 -0.49 -8.64
N TYR A 79 -11.55 0.47 -7.90
CA TYR A 79 -11.26 0.72 -6.49
C TYR A 79 -11.48 -0.49 -5.56
N THR A 80 -12.45 -1.35 -5.85
CA THR A 80 -12.65 -2.60 -5.08
C THR A 80 -11.46 -3.56 -5.20
N LYS A 81 -10.80 -3.59 -6.37
CA LYS A 81 -9.60 -4.41 -6.57
C LYS A 81 -8.39 -3.74 -5.93
N ALA A 82 -8.21 -2.44 -6.13
CA ALA A 82 -7.16 -1.65 -5.48
C ALA A 82 -7.20 -1.81 -3.96
N LYS A 83 -8.40 -1.73 -3.34
CA LYS A 83 -8.62 -1.99 -1.92
C LYS A 83 -8.05 -3.34 -1.48
N SER A 84 -8.22 -4.38 -2.29
CA SER A 84 -7.71 -5.71 -1.94
C SER A 84 -6.18 -5.75 -1.90
N TYR A 85 -5.51 -5.06 -2.81
CA TYR A 85 -4.05 -4.96 -2.84
C TYR A 85 -3.52 -4.16 -1.65
N TYR A 86 -4.09 -2.98 -1.34
CA TYR A 86 -3.68 -2.20 -0.17
C TYR A 86 -3.92 -2.95 1.14
N LYS A 87 -5.01 -3.73 1.24
CA LYS A 87 -5.21 -4.64 2.37
C LYS A 87 -4.10 -5.70 2.50
N TYR A 88 -3.60 -6.21 1.39
CA TYR A 88 -2.45 -7.12 1.45
C TYR A 88 -1.19 -6.40 1.92
N LEU A 89 -0.91 -5.19 1.44
CA LEU A 89 0.23 -4.39 1.91
C LEU A 89 0.18 -4.19 3.43
N THR A 90 -0.97 -3.80 3.99
CA THR A 90 -1.12 -3.68 5.47
C THR A 90 -1.03 -5.02 6.21
N THR A 91 -1.12 -6.14 5.52
CA THR A 91 -0.95 -7.48 6.11
C THR A 91 0.51 -7.92 6.06
N LEU A 92 1.21 -7.59 4.98
CA LEU A 92 2.64 -7.91 4.80
C LEU A 92 3.51 -7.07 5.73
N ASP A 93 3.18 -5.79 5.84
CA ASP A 93 3.83 -4.85 6.73
C ASP A 93 2.76 -4.02 7.46
N LYS A 94 2.58 -4.30 8.75
CA LYS A 94 1.60 -3.59 9.58
C LYS A 94 2.09 -2.21 10.03
N GLU A 95 3.39 -1.98 9.93
CA GLU A 95 4.05 -0.73 10.34
C GLU A 95 4.26 0.23 9.16
N ASP A 96 3.72 -0.06 7.97
CA ASP A 96 3.75 0.82 6.81
C ASP A 96 2.61 1.85 6.83
N PRO A 97 2.88 3.12 7.20
CA PRO A 97 1.85 4.14 7.29
C PRO A 97 1.27 4.51 5.91
N GLY A 98 2.08 4.45 4.83
CA GLY A 98 1.63 4.71 3.47
C GLY A 98 0.60 3.70 3.00
N ALA A 99 0.79 2.41 3.32
CA ALA A 99 -0.16 1.35 3.00
C ALA A 99 -1.50 1.55 3.73
N TRP A 100 -1.49 1.92 5.01
CA TRP A 100 -2.69 2.24 5.78
C TRP A 100 -3.39 3.49 5.27
N MET A 101 -2.64 4.54 4.93
CA MET A 101 -3.18 5.77 4.37
C MET A 101 -3.90 5.51 3.05
N MET A 102 -3.27 4.80 2.11
CA MET A 102 -3.89 4.41 0.83
C MET A 102 -5.10 3.50 1.03
N PHE A 103 -5.06 2.57 1.98
CA PHE A 103 -6.21 1.73 2.30
C PHE A 103 -7.41 2.57 2.74
N GLY A 104 -7.20 3.61 3.55
CA GLY A 104 -8.21 4.59 3.93
C GLY A 104 -8.73 5.40 2.75
N THR A 105 -7.82 5.88 1.89
CA THR A 105 -8.17 6.67 0.70
C THR A 105 -9.05 5.89 -0.28
N VAL A 106 -8.76 4.60 -0.48
CA VAL A 106 -9.63 3.75 -1.30
C VAL A 106 -10.98 3.49 -0.65
N TYR A 107 -11.05 3.33 0.66
CA TYR A 107 -12.34 3.25 1.36
C TYR A 107 -13.15 4.54 1.21
N LEU A 108 -12.52 5.71 1.33
CA LEU A 108 -13.18 6.99 1.10
C LEU A 108 -13.76 7.07 -0.32
N THR A 109 -12.98 6.67 -1.34
CA THR A 109 -13.42 6.62 -2.73
C THR A 109 -14.61 5.69 -2.93
N LEU A 110 -14.67 4.60 -2.20
CA LEU A 110 -15.80 3.65 -2.17
C LEU A 110 -16.97 4.13 -1.28
N LYS A 111 -16.95 5.38 -0.80
CA LYS A 111 -17.96 5.98 0.07
C LYS A 111 -18.13 5.28 1.43
N ALA A 112 -17.11 4.55 1.87
CA ALA A 112 -17.06 3.85 3.16
C ALA A 112 -16.29 4.70 4.21
N ARG A 113 -16.77 5.91 4.51
CA ARG A 113 -16.10 6.91 5.36
C ARG A 113 -15.62 6.35 6.71
N ARG A 114 -16.47 5.60 7.39
CA ARG A 114 -16.13 5.01 8.69
C ARG A 114 -14.92 4.07 8.63
N ASP A 115 -14.79 3.31 7.55
CA ASP A 115 -13.64 2.41 7.37
C ASP A 115 -12.39 3.17 6.93
N ALA A 116 -12.58 4.25 6.14
CA ALA A 116 -11.50 5.17 5.80
C ALA A 116 -10.90 5.81 7.06
N ASP A 117 -11.73 6.36 7.95
CA ASP A 117 -11.30 7.02 9.19
C ASP A 117 -10.50 6.06 10.08
N LYS A 118 -10.92 4.80 10.21
CA LYS A 118 -10.19 3.78 11.00
C LYS A 118 -8.81 3.47 10.42
N ALA A 119 -8.71 3.33 9.10
CA ALA A 119 -7.44 3.06 8.44
C ALA A 119 -6.50 4.26 8.56
N TRP A 120 -7.02 5.48 8.41
CA TRP A 120 -6.28 6.72 8.59
C TRP A 120 -5.85 6.96 10.04
N GLU A 121 -6.66 6.60 11.03
CA GLU A 121 -6.26 6.62 12.44
C GLU A 121 -5.04 5.71 12.67
N THR A 122 -5.05 4.51 12.08
CA THR A 122 -3.88 3.63 12.15
C THR A 122 -2.65 4.26 11.49
N ALA A 123 -2.79 4.86 10.31
CA ALA A 123 -1.69 5.54 9.64
C ALA A 123 -1.12 6.70 10.49
N LYS A 124 -1.99 7.54 11.08
CA LYS A 124 -1.58 8.65 11.94
C LYS A 124 -0.84 8.16 13.19
N ASN A 125 -1.33 7.13 13.84
CA ASN A 125 -0.66 6.55 15.02
C ASN A 125 0.73 6.03 14.66
N LEU A 126 0.88 5.34 13.51
CA LEU A 126 2.18 4.88 13.04
C LEU A 126 3.14 6.03 12.75
N LEU A 127 2.65 7.12 12.15
CA LEU A 127 3.47 8.32 11.88
C LEU A 127 3.93 9.00 13.17
N LEU A 128 3.09 9.06 14.20
CA LEU A 128 3.45 9.58 15.52
C LEU A 128 4.48 8.70 16.23
N ASP A 129 4.30 7.38 16.20
CA ASP A 129 5.21 6.42 16.83
C ASP A 129 6.58 6.36 16.15
N GLN A 130 6.63 6.71 14.86
CA GLN A 130 7.86 6.65 14.07
C GLN A 130 8.72 7.92 14.15
N GLN A 131 8.37 8.92 14.96
CA GLN A 131 9.19 10.12 15.18
C GLN A 131 10.65 9.85 15.64
N GLY A 132 11.09 8.61 15.67
CA GLY A 132 12.48 8.19 15.94
C GLY A 132 12.94 6.96 15.14
N ARG A 133 12.10 6.34 14.35
CA ARG A 133 12.48 5.20 13.49
C ARG A 133 12.39 5.61 12.04
N GLY A 134 13.51 5.56 11.32
CA GLY A 134 13.50 5.87 9.89
C GLY A 134 12.60 4.91 9.11
N LEU A 135 11.72 5.45 8.28
CA LEU A 135 11.02 4.67 7.26
C LEU A 135 12.04 4.08 6.28
N THR A 136 11.77 2.87 5.77
CA THR A 136 12.53 2.33 4.63
C THR A 136 12.27 3.20 3.39
N GLU A 137 13.14 3.12 2.39
CA GLU A 137 12.96 3.84 1.13
C GLU A 137 11.59 3.55 0.52
N GLY A 138 11.24 2.26 0.37
CA GLY A 138 9.94 1.88 -0.18
C GLY A 138 8.74 2.34 0.65
N GLN A 139 8.84 2.43 1.98
CA GLN A 139 7.78 3.00 2.82
C GLN A 139 7.64 4.51 2.59
N ARG A 140 8.76 5.23 2.42
CA ARG A 140 8.73 6.68 2.11
C ARG A 140 8.08 6.95 0.76
N ASP A 141 8.44 6.20 -0.27
CA ASP A 141 7.88 6.36 -1.62
C ASP A 141 6.37 6.15 -1.61
N LEU A 142 5.89 5.07 -0.96
CA LEU A 142 4.46 4.84 -0.85
C LEU A 142 3.76 5.90 0.00
N LEU A 143 4.38 6.38 1.08
CA LEU A 143 3.82 7.43 1.93
C LEU A 143 3.67 8.73 1.15
N GLN A 144 4.66 9.12 0.36
CA GLN A 144 4.66 10.29 -0.49
C GLN A 144 3.50 10.25 -1.50
N TYR A 145 3.38 9.14 -2.24
CA TYR A 145 2.25 8.87 -3.12
C TYR A 145 0.91 8.91 -2.38
N ALA A 146 0.84 8.34 -1.17
CA ALA A 146 -0.37 8.31 -0.37
C ALA A 146 -0.82 9.71 0.06
N PHE A 147 0.08 10.61 0.44
CA PHE A 147 -0.26 12.00 0.76
C PHE A 147 -0.87 12.71 -0.45
N VAL A 148 -0.19 12.67 -1.61
CA VAL A 148 -0.66 13.30 -2.85
C VAL A 148 -2.05 12.78 -3.20
N THR A 149 -2.21 11.46 -3.34
CA THR A 149 -3.48 10.84 -3.74
C THR A 149 -4.61 11.09 -2.73
N THR A 150 -4.31 11.10 -1.42
CA THR A 150 -5.31 11.38 -0.39
C THR A 150 -5.78 12.81 -0.46
N LEU A 151 -4.87 13.77 -0.59
CA LEU A 151 -5.21 15.18 -0.69
C LEU A 151 -6.03 15.49 -1.94
N GLU A 152 -5.65 14.98 -3.11
CA GLU A 152 -6.42 15.11 -4.34
C GLU A 152 -7.83 14.54 -4.19
N ARG A 153 -7.97 13.40 -3.51
CA ARG A 153 -9.27 12.79 -3.29
C ARG A 153 -10.14 13.60 -2.32
N LEU A 154 -9.56 14.14 -1.27
CA LEU A 154 -10.27 15.00 -0.31
C LEU A 154 -10.70 16.31 -0.95
N ASP A 155 -9.88 16.90 -1.78
CA ASP A 155 -10.21 18.11 -2.56
C ASP A 155 -11.39 17.84 -3.51
N ALA A 156 -11.29 16.77 -4.31
CA ALA A 156 -12.36 16.36 -5.23
C ALA A 156 -13.70 16.05 -4.53
N LEU A 157 -13.68 15.69 -3.25
CA LEU A 157 -14.87 15.44 -2.44
C LEU A 157 -15.34 16.66 -1.65
N GLY A 158 -14.61 17.76 -1.70
CA GLY A 158 -14.93 19.00 -0.97
C GLY A 158 -14.81 18.83 0.55
N ASP A 159 -13.83 18.06 1.04
CA ASP A 159 -13.52 17.89 2.47
C ASP A 159 -12.24 18.65 2.87
N PRO A 160 -12.26 20.00 2.89
CA PRO A 160 -11.08 20.81 3.20
C PRO A 160 -10.64 20.66 4.66
N ALA A 161 -11.51 20.19 5.55
CA ALA A 161 -11.14 20.00 6.95
C ALA A 161 -10.20 18.80 7.10
N ALA A 162 -10.54 17.66 6.50
CA ALA A 162 -9.67 16.50 6.50
C ALA A 162 -8.39 16.75 5.68
N ALA A 163 -8.47 17.50 4.58
CA ALA A 163 -7.31 17.88 3.80
C ALA A 163 -6.30 18.70 4.63
N ARG A 164 -6.75 19.72 5.37
CA ARG A 164 -5.88 20.53 6.25
C ARG A 164 -5.22 19.68 7.35
N GLU A 165 -5.93 18.72 7.91
CA GLU A 165 -5.34 17.81 8.90
C GLU A 165 -4.18 17.01 8.31
N TRP A 166 -4.36 16.42 7.11
CA TRP A 166 -3.29 15.70 6.43
C TRP A 166 -2.15 16.59 5.97
N ILE A 167 -2.42 17.82 5.52
CA ILE A 167 -1.39 18.82 5.20
C ILE A 167 -0.52 19.12 6.43
N SER A 168 -1.13 19.33 7.60
CA SER A 168 -0.37 19.58 8.83
C SER A 168 0.59 18.45 9.21
N ILE A 169 0.20 17.20 8.94
CA ILE A 169 1.05 16.04 9.18
C ILE A 169 2.14 15.93 8.09
N GLY A 170 1.76 16.14 6.83
CA GLY A 170 2.65 16.01 5.69
C GLY A 170 3.77 17.04 5.65
N ASP A 171 3.52 18.27 6.12
CA ASP A 171 4.52 19.35 6.15
C ASP A 171 5.78 18.95 6.94
N ASP A 172 5.61 18.21 8.03
CA ASP A 172 6.71 17.77 8.89
C ASP A 172 7.48 16.55 8.30
N LEU A 173 6.84 15.78 7.43
CA LEU A 173 7.35 14.48 6.96
C LEU A 173 7.91 14.53 5.54
N ILE A 174 7.21 15.22 4.65
CA ILE A 174 7.48 15.27 3.21
C ILE A 174 7.44 16.71 2.66
N GLY A 175 7.45 17.71 3.53
CA GLY A 175 7.54 19.10 3.13
C GLY A 175 8.75 19.33 2.22
N GLY A 176 8.52 20.02 1.09
CA GLY A 176 9.51 20.22 0.04
C GLY A 176 9.44 19.21 -1.11
N ASP A 177 8.65 18.15 -1.00
CA ASP A 177 8.33 17.31 -2.15
C ASP A 177 7.52 18.10 -3.20
N ARG A 178 7.91 17.98 -4.47
CA ARG A 178 7.36 18.82 -5.53
C ARG A 178 5.87 18.54 -5.81
N GLU A 179 5.48 17.29 -5.81
CA GLU A 179 4.09 16.90 -6.11
C GLU A 179 3.18 17.22 -4.95
N TYR A 180 3.63 16.90 -3.73
CA TYR A 180 2.92 17.27 -2.50
C TYR A 180 2.68 18.78 -2.39
N GLU A 181 3.72 19.60 -2.60
CA GLU A 181 3.60 21.07 -2.55
C GLU A 181 2.70 21.63 -3.66
N ALA A 182 2.62 20.95 -4.83
CA ALA A 182 1.71 21.35 -5.88
C ALA A 182 0.25 21.12 -5.48
N VAL A 183 -0.08 19.96 -4.95
CA VAL A 183 -1.44 19.61 -4.49
C VAL A 183 -1.84 20.47 -3.28
N LYS A 184 -0.95 20.65 -2.32
CA LYS A 184 -1.18 21.54 -1.16
C LYS A 184 -1.57 22.97 -1.59
N ARG A 185 -0.89 23.53 -2.58
CA ARG A 185 -1.21 24.87 -3.11
C ARG A 185 -2.58 24.91 -3.79
N SER A 186 -2.98 23.85 -4.49
CA SER A 186 -4.31 23.82 -5.13
C SER A 186 -5.46 23.80 -4.11
N ILE A 187 -5.24 23.20 -2.94
CA ILE A 187 -6.24 23.11 -1.86
C ILE A 187 -6.29 24.39 -1.02
N GLY A 188 -5.15 25.07 -0.85
CA GLY A 188 -5.02 26.26 -0.02
C GLY A 188 -5.32 27.58 -0.72
N GLY A 189 -5.52 27.57 -2.05
CA GLY A 189 -5.93 28.74 -2.85
C GLY A 189 -7.43 28.86 -2.90
#